data_53c4125289d50eb0e1125568b438b327
#
_entry.id   53c4125289d50eb0e1125568b438b327
#
_cell.length_a   1.000
_cell.length_b   1.000
_cell.length_c   1.000
_cell.angle_alpha   90.00
_cell.angle_beta   90.00
_cell.angle_gamma   90.00
#
_symmetry.space_group_name_H-M   'P 1'
#
loop_
_entity.id
_entity.type
_entity.pdbx_description
1 polymer ?
#
loop_
_entity_poly.entity_id
_entity_poly.type
_entity_poly.pdbx_seq_one_letter_code
_entity_poly.pdbx_strand_id
1 'polypeptide(L)'
;MVQLKETIVNKSSLVNKEHLFSKDELYNSSFKYCEDIARAHYENFPVASLLLPKEKRKYVYSIYAFARAADDFADEEGILGGAPKRLALLDEWNEKLRDCYKGKAYDPIFIALGKTVRDNYIPVETLEALLNAFRQDVVKNRYQTFDEVLAYCRNSANPVGRLVLMIFGVKDPEFFEYSDHICTALQLTNFWQDVSVDLAKNRVYIPEEDIKKIRVFI
;
A
#
# COMPACT_ATOMS: atom_id res chain seq x y z
N MET A 1 7.07 17.84 2.02
CA MET A 1 7.92 16.70 2.48
C MET A 1 8.51 16.90 3.87
N VAL A 2 9.08 18.04 4.22
CA VAL A 2 9.60 18.33 5.60
C VAL A 2 8.51 18.32 6.66
N GLN A 3 7.30 18.77 6.35
CA GLN A 3 6.18 18.84 7.30
C GLN A 3 5.61 17.47 7.74
N LEU A 4 5.69 16.42 6.91
CA LEU A 4 5.25 15.06 7.30
C LEU A 4 6.19 14.42 8.34
N LYS A 5 7.50 14.68 8.26
CA LYS A 5 8.50 14.16 9.24
C LYS A 5 8.29 14.78 10.63
N GLU A 6 8.00 16.08 10.73
CA GLU A 6 7.74 16.73 12.02
C GLU A 6 6.40 16.29 12.64
N THR A 7 5.43 15.92 11.84
CA THR A 7 4.11 15.47 12.31
C THR A 7 4.14 14.07 12.91
N ILE A 8 5.01 13.19 12.44
CA ILE A 8 5.15 11.81 12.97
C ILE A 8 5.95 11.78 14.29
N VAL A 9 6.97 12.63 14.43
CA VAL A 9 7.90 12.61 15.59
C VAL A 9 7.33 13.36 16.81
N ASN A 10 6.40 14.29 16.64
CA ASN A 10 6.00 15.20 17.73
C ASN A 10 4.68 14.82 18.44
N LYS A 11 4.18 13.58 18.32
CA LYS A 11 2.87 13.18 18.86
C LYS A 11 2.91 12.23 20.06
N SER A 12 3.98 12.17 20.82
CA SER A 12 3.92 11.62 22.20
C SER A 12 2.99 12.40 23.15
N SER A 13 2.51 13.60 22.73
CA SER A 13 1.57 14.42 23.51
C SER A 13 0.10 14.05 23.32
N LEU A 14 -0.26 13.15 22.40
CA LEU A 14 -1.66 12.71 22.19
C LEU A 14 -2.12 11.62 23.16
N VAL A 15 -1.19 10.92 23.81
CA VAL A 15 -1.48 9.83 24.76
C VAL A 15 -2.26 10.31 26.02
N ASN A 16 -2.18 11.60 26.35
CA ASN A 16 -2.89 12.17 27.51
C ASN A 16 -4.29 12.74 27.19
N LYS A 17 -4.81 12.58 25.96
CA LYS A 17 -6.15 13.05 25.55
C LYS A 17 -7.20 11.94 25.41
N GLU A 18 -6.88 10.70 25.83
CA GLU A 18 -7.80 9.55 25.73
C GLU A 18 -9.13 9.69 26.50
N HIS A 19 -9.29 10.72 27.33
CA HIS A 19 -10.53 11.01 28.06
C HIS A 19 -11.44 12.09 27.42
N LEU A 20 -11.07 12.68 26.28
CA LEU A 20 -11.81 13.82 25.71
C LEU A 20 -12.62 13.50 24.45
N PHE A 21 -12.36 12.39 23.75
CA PHE A 21 -13.09 12.04 22.52
C PHE A 21 -13.86 10.74 22.69
N SER A 22 -15.08 10.70 22.19
CA SER A 22 -15.79 9.44 22.01
C SER A 22 -15.04 8.56 20.98
N LYS A 23 -15.23 7.24 21.09
CA LYS A 23 -14.61 6.29 20.16
C LYS A 23 -14.97 6.58 18.70
N ASP A 24 -16.18 7.10 18.46
CA ASP A 24 -16.65 7.46 17.13
C ASP A 24 -15.97 8.74 16.60
N GLU A 25 -15.73 9.74 17.46
CA GLU A 25 -14.97 10.94 17.09
C GLU A 25 -13.54 10.60 16.72
N LEU A 26 -12.90 9.66 17.46
CA LEU A 26 -11.56 9.18 17.16
C LEU A 26 -11.50 8.46 15.80
N TYR A 27 -12.47 7.60 15.50
CA TYR A 27 -12.54 6.97 14.18
C TYR A 27 -12.79 7.98 13.05
N ASN A 28 -13.71 8.91 13.24
CA ASN A 28 -14.04 9.92 12.24
C ASN A 28 -12.85 10.83 11.93
N SER A 29 -12.12 11.30 12.94
CA SER A 29 -10.91 12.11 12.76
C SER A 29 -9.80 11.31 12.07
N SER A 30 -9.65 10.03 12.39
CA SER A 30 -8.65 9.14 11.76
C SER A 30 -8.99 8.86 10.30
N PHE A 31 -10.24 8.59 9.95
CA PHE A 31 -10.67 8.45 8.57
C PHE A 31 -10.49 9.76 7.78
N LYS A 32 -10.78 10.91 8.40
CA LYS A 32 -10.54 12.21 7.77
C LYS A 32 -9.06 12.43 7.46
N TYR A 33 -8.17 12.06 8.38
CA TYR A 33 -6.72 12.11 8.17
C TYR A 33 -6.29 11.25 6.96
N CYS A 34 -6.82 10.02 6.83
CA CYS A 34 -6.55 9.17 5.68
C CYS A 34 -7.11 9.74 4.37
N GLU A 35 -8.29 10.36 4.41
CA GLU A 35 -8.86 11.06 3.25
C GLU A 35 -7.96 12.21 2.80
N ASP A 36 -7.44 13.00 3.75
CA ASP A 36 -6.57 14.13 3.43
C ASP A 36 -5.25 13.67 2.79
N ILE A 37 -4.66 12.56 3.25
CA ILE A 37 -3.52 11.92 2.59
C ILE A 37 -3.89 11.51 1.15
N ALA A 38 -5.01 10.82 0.97
CA ALA A 38 -5.42 10.34 -0.35
C ALA A 38 -5.70 11.49 -1.34
N ARG A 39 -6.21 12.62 -0.85
CA ARG A 39 -6.47 13.81 -1.66
C ARG A 39 -5.22 14.63 -1.97
N ALA A 40 -4.21 14.60 -1.12
CA ALA A 40 -2.96 15.30 -1.32
C ALA A 40 -2.06 14.66 -2.41
N HIS A 41 -2.21 13.35 -2.61
CA HIS A 41 -1.50 12.59 -3.64
C HIS A 41 -2.38 12.43 -4.87
N TYR A 42 -2.26 13.35 -5.83
CA TYR A 42 -3.19 13.57 -6.96
C TYR A 42 -3.12 12.52 -8.08
N GLU A 43 -2.28 11.51 -7.98
CA GLU A 43 -2.06 10.54 -9.06
C GLU A 43 -3.17 9.46 -9.07
N ASN A 44 -4.07 9.51 -10.07
CA ASN A 44 -5.05 8.47 -10.47
C ASN A 44 -6.09 7.99 -9.44
N PHE A 45 -5.81 8.06 -8.14
CA PHE A 45 -6.69 7.54 -7.09
C PHE A 45 -7.96 8.38 -6.82
N PRO A 46 -7.95 9.74 -6.90
CA PRO A 46 -9.15 10.55 -6.66
C PRO A 46 -10.27 10.26 -7.66
N VAL A 47 -9.95 10.01 -8.92
CA VAL A 47 -10.96 9.74 -9.97
C VAL A 47 -11.65 8.40 -9.71
N ALA A 48 -10.89 7.35 -9.42
CA ALA A 48 -11.45 6.05 -9.07
C ALA A 48 -12.30 6.11 -7.79
N SER A 49 -11.89 6.88 -6.78
CA SER A 49 -12.64 7.01 -5.53
C SER A 49 -13.97 7.75 -5.70
N LEU A 50 -14.13 8.62 -6.70
CA LEU A 50 -15.39 9.30 -6.99
C LEU A 50 -16.47 8.34 -7.53
N LEU A 51 -16.06 7.24 -8.18
CA LEU A 51 -16.97 6.20 -8.67
C LEU A 51 -17.47 5.29 -7.55
N LEU A 52 -16.79 5.29 -6.37
CA LEU A 52 -17.18 4.47 -5.24
C LEU A 52 -18.34 5.09 -4.46
N PRO A 53 -19.26 4.28 -3.89
CA PRO A 53 -20.28 4.73 -2.93
C PRO A 53 -19.63 5.49 -1.76
N LYS A 54 -20.24 6.59 -1.34
CA LYS A 54 -19.67 7.49 -0.31
C LYS A 54 -19.28 6.77 0.98
N GLU A 55 -20.13 5.83 1.42
CA GLU A 55 -19.95 5.03 2.64
C GLU A 55 -18.75 4.08 2.56
N LYS A 56 -18.29 3.70 1.36
CA LYS A 56 -17.14 2.82 1.13
C LYS A 56 -15.82 3.57 1.02
N ARG A 57 -15.84 4.83 0.61
CA ARG A 57 -14.64 5.65 0.35
C ARG A 57 -13.68 5.72 1.54
N LYS A 58 -14.19 5.87 2.75
CA LYS A 58 -13.38 5.96 3.97
C LYS A 58 -12.50 4.73 4.18
N TYR A 59 -13.00 3.53 3.85
CA TYR A 59 -12.24 2.28 3.96
C TYR A 59 -11.12 2.22 2.92
N VAL A 60 -11.42 2.63 1.70
CA VAL A 60 -10.43 2.70 0.62
C VAL A 60 -9.33 3.71 0.95
N TYR A 61 -9.70 4.89 1.48
CA TYR A 61 -8.72 5.90 1.91
C TYR A 61 -7.80 5.42 3.02
N SER A 62 -8.30 4.63 3.97
CA SER A 62 -7.45 4.09 5.05
C SER A 62 -6.43 3.07 4.53
N ILE A 63 -6.83 2.21 3.59
CA ILE A 63 -5.94 1.26 2.92
C ILE A 63 -4.91 2.01 2.06
N TYR A 64 -5.36 3.02 1.30
CA TYR A 64 -4.46 3.85 0.51
C TYR A 64 -3.41 4.57 1.38
N ALA A 65 -3.83 5.20 2.47
CA ALA A 65 -2.91 5.89 3.38
C ALA A 65 -1.87 4.93 3.98
N PHE A 66 -2.28 3.70 4.32
CA PHE A 66 -1.37 2.65 4.79
C PHE A 66 -0.36 2.25 3.72
N ALA A 67 -0.83 1.97 2.49
CA ALA A 67 0.03 1.56 1.39
C ALA A 67 0.98 2.68 0.96
N ARG A 68 0.48 3.92 0.86
CA ARG A 68 1.28 5.08 0.47
C ARG A 68 2.42 5.37 1.44
N ALA A 69 2.16 5.29 2.75
CA ALA A 69 3.22 5.48 3.74
C ALA A 69 4.30 4.38 3.64
N ALA A 70 3.92 3.13 3.34
CA ALA A 70 4.86 2.04 3.12
C ALA A 70 5.67 2.22 1.81
N ASP A 71 5.01 2.69 0.75
CA ASP A 71 5.63 3.03 -0.53
C ASP A 71 6.69 4.14 -0.37
N ASP A 72 6.37 5.19 0.38
CA ASP A 72 7.31 6.27 0.71
C ASP A 72 8.56 5.74 1.44
N PHE A 73 8.43 4.73 2.32
CA PHE A 73 9.59 4.09 2.97
C PHE A 73 10.44 3.30 1.96
N ALA A 74 9.83 2.68 0.96
CA ALA A 74 10.53 1.89 -0.05
C ALA A 74 11.22 2.76 -1.11
N ASP A 75 10.61 3.88 -1.51
CA ASP A 75 11.05 4.72 -2.64
C ASP A 75 11.94 5.91 -2.24
N GLU A 76 11.96 6.33 -0.97
CA GLU A 76 12.75 7.49 -0.56
C GLU A 76 14.25 7.19 -0.54
N GLU A 77 14.94 7.48 -1.65
CA GLU A 77 16.41 7.40 -1.74
C GLU A 77 17.13 8.33 -0.75
N GLY A 78 16.46 9.37 -0.26
CA GLY A 78 16.98 10.32 0.73
C GLY A 78 16.97 9.80 2.18
N ILE A 79 16.51 8.59 2.45
CA ILE A 79 16.56 8.00 3.80
C ILE A 79 18.02 7.69 4.15
N LEU A 80 18.56 8.43 5.13
CA LEU A 80 19.89 8.14 5.68
C LEU A 80 19.96 6.71 6.20
N GLY A 81 20.91 5.91 5.70
CA GLY A 81 21.07 4.50 6.05
C GLY A 81 20.67 3.52 4.93
N GLY A 82 20.20 4.02 3.78
CA GLY A 82 19.97 3.21 2.58
C GLY A 82 18.96 2.06 2.74
N ALA A 83 19.15 0.98 1.97
CA ALA A 83 18.25 -0.17 1.97
C ALA A 83 18.02 -0.80 3.36
N PRO A 84 19.03 -1.02 4.24
CA PRO A 84 18.78 -1.59 5.56
C PRO A 84 17.82 -0.74 6.41
N LYS A 85 17.92 0.59 6.33
CA LYS A 85 17.02 1.49 7.07
C LYS A 85 15.61 1.47 6.51
N ARG A 86 15.46 1.42 5.18
CA ARG A 86 14.15 1.29 4.52
C ARG A 86 13.45 -0.01 4.90
N LEU A 87 14.18 -1.13 4.90
CA LEU A 87 13.64 -2.41 5.35
C LEU A 87 13.22 -2.37 6.83
N ALA A 88 14.04 -1.78 7.71
CA ALA A 88 13.70 -1.64 9.12
C ALA A 88 12.42 -0.81 9.34
N LEU A 89 12.19 0.25 8.54
CA LEU A 89 10.95 1.04 8.60
C LEU A 89 9.73 0.22 8.14
N LEU A 90 9.88 -0.60 7.10
CA LEU A 90 8.83 -1.51 6.64
C LEU A 90 8.53 -2.61 7.67
N ASP A 91 9.53 -3.09 8.40
CA ASP A 91 9.35 -4.07 9.47
C ASP A 91 8.61 -3.45 10.66
N GLU A 92 9.00 -2.24 11.08
CA GLU A 92 8.30 -1.47 12.11
C GLU A 92 6.83 -1.21 11.71
N TRP A 93 6.59 -0.89 10.42
CA TRP A 93 5.25 -0.67 9.88
C TRP A 93 4.40 -1.95 9.93
N ASN A 94 5.02 -3.10 9.64
CA ASN A 94 4.37 -4.41 9.76
C ASN A 94 4.03 -4.78 11.22
N GLU A 95 4.90 -4.44 12.18
CA GLU A 95 4.58 -4.63 13.60
C GLU A 95 3.36 -3.80 14.01
N LYS A 96 3.29 -2.53 13.59
CA LYS A 96 2.11 -1.68 13.82
C LYS A 96 0.85 -2.25 13.17
N LEU A 97 0.96 -2.84 11.96
CA LEU A 97 -0.13 -3.54 11.31
C LEU A 97 -0.64 -4.70 12.18
N ARG A 98 0.24 -5.57 12.65
CA ARG A 98 -0.12 -6.72 13.50
C ARG A 98 -0.73 -6.27 14.82
N ASP A 99 -0.23 -5.21 15.42
CA ASP A 99 -0.81 -4.64 16.65
C ASP A 99 -2.19 -4.02 16.40
N CYS A 100 -2.40 -3.41 15.26
CA CYS A 100 -3.70 -2.91 14.81
C CYS A 100 -4.78 -4.03 14.78
N TYR A 101 -4.43 -5.23 14.30
CA TYR A 101 -5.33 -6.40 14.33
C TYR A 101 -5.63 -6.89 15.75
N LYS A 102 -4.72 -6.66 16.71
CA LYS A 102 -4.94 -6.94 18.14
C LYS A 102 -5.70 -5.81 18.86
N GLY A 103 -6.14 -4.78 18.12
CA GLY A 103 -6.83 -3.62 18.70
C GLY A 103 -5.90 -2.58 19.35
N LYS A 104 -4.60 -2.69 19.14
CA LYS A 104 -3.57 -1.76 19.65
C LYS A 104 -3.14 -0.82 18.53
N ALA A 105 -3.88 0.25 18.34
CA ALA A 105 -3.58 1.25 17.32
C ALA A 105 -3.55 2.64 17.95
N TYR A 106 -2.47 3.38 17.73
CA TYR A 106 -2.25 4.72 18.31
C TYR A 106 -2.04 5.79 17.23
N ASP A 107 -1.74 5.39 16.02
CA ASP A 107 -1.56 6.26 14.87
C ASP A 107 -2.87 6.39 14.10
N PRO A 108 -3.24 7.57 13.59
CA PRO A 108 -4.50 7.77 12.86
C PRO A 108 -4.69 6.80 11.69
N ILE A 109 -3.63 6.47 10.94
CA ILE A 109 -3.71 5.51 9.83
C ILE A 109 -4.13 4.15 10.37
N PHE A 110 -3.48 3.66 11.43
CA PHE A 110 -3.78 2.34 12.00
C PHE A 110 -5.09 2.30 12.78
N ILE A 111 -5.54 3.42 13.37
CA ILE A 111 -6.87 3.52 13.99
C ILE A 111 -7.97 3.36 12.92
N ALA A 112 -7.86 4.08 11.81
CA ALA A 112 -8.79 3.97 10.68
C ALA A 112 -8.71 2.59 10.02
N LEU A 113 -7.49 2.09 9.76
CA LEU A 113 -7.26 0.77 9.19
C LEU A 113 -7.82 -0.35 10.08
N GLY A 114 -7.62 -0.28 11.40
CA GLY A 114 -8.13 -1.26 12.36
C GLY A 114 -9.66 -1.35 12.35
N LYS A 115 -10.34 -0.21 12.17
CA LYS A 115 -11.79 -0.24 11.94
C LYS A 115 -12.15 -0.82 10.58
N THR A 116 -11.40 -0.46 9.54
CA THR A 116 -11.62 -0.96 8.18
C THR A 116 -11.50 -2.48 8.10
N VAL A 117 -10.44 -3.06 8.66
CA VAL A 117 -10.22 -4.51 8.59
C VAL A 117 -11.26 -5.30 9.38
N ARG A 118 -11.71 -4.78 10.52
CA ARG A 118 -12.79 -5.40 11.30
C ARG A 118 -14.14 -5.33 10.60
N ASP A 119 -14.50 -4.16 10.08
CA ASP A 119 -15.81 -3.94 9.44
C ASP A 119 -15.96 -4.74 8.13
N ASN A 120 -14.86 -5.05 7.46
CA ASN A 120 -14.85 -5.73 6.16
C ASN A 120 -14.20 -7.11 6.19
N TYR A 121 -13.85 -7.64 7.37
CA TYR A 121 -13.25 -8.98 7.58
C TYR A 121 -12.00 -9.23 6.73
N ILE A 122 -11.13 -8.21 6.62
CA ILE A 122 -9.91 -8.29 5.82
C ILE A 122 -8.85 -9.10 6.58
N PRO A 123 -8.29 -10.18 5.99
CA PRO A 123 -7.19 -10.92 6.57
C PRO A 123 -5.90 -10.10 6.60
N VAL A 124 -5.06 -10.27 7.62
CA VAL A 124 -3.79 -9.53 7.75
C VAL A 124 -2.84 -9.84 6.59
N GLU A 125 -2.84 -11.07 6.11
CA GLU A 125 -2.00 -11.56 5.02
C GLU A 125 -2.18 -10.75 3.73
N THR A 126 -3.38 -10.21 3.48
CA THR A 126 -3.67 -9.38 2.30
C THR A 126 -2.89 -8.05 2.34
N LEU A 127 -2.75 -7.46 3.54
CA LEU A 127 -1.97 -6.22 3.72
C LEU A 127 -0.47 -6.52 3.87
N GLU A 128 -0.09 -7.64 4.47
CA GLU A 128 1.29 -8.10 4.53
C GLU A 128 1.86 -8.40 3.15
N ALA A 129 1.04 -8.89 2.21
CA ALA A 129 1.46 -9.08 0.83
C ALA A 129 1.93 -7.76 0.18
N LEU A 130 1.21 -6.65 0.39
CA LEU A 130 1.65 -5.34 -0.09
C LEU A 130 3.01 -4.93 0.51
N LEU A 131 3.19 -5.14 1.82
CA LEU A 131 4.48 -4.85 2.47
C LEU A 131 5.61 -5.72 1.92
N ASN A 132 5.32 -6.97 1.54
CA ASN A 132 6.31 -7.85 0.90
C ASN A 132 6.72 -7.34 -0.49
N ALA A 133 5.77 -6.77 -1.27
CA ALA A 133 6.11 -6.11 -2.53
C ALA A 133 7.03 -4.91 -2.30
N PHE A 134 6.71 -4.03 -1.37
CA PHE A 134 7.55 -2.87 -1.02
C PHE A 134 8.93 -3.28 -0.51
N ARG A 135 9.05 -4.35 0.30
CA ARG A 135 10.36 -4.89 0.68
C ARG A 135 11.14 -5.39 -0.54
N GLN A 136 10.46 -6.03 -1.49
CA GLN A 136 11.10 -6.48 -2.72
C GLN A 136 11.61 -5.30 -3.54
N ASP A 137 10.87 -4.20 -3.64
CA ASP A 137 11.28 -2.98 -4.35
C ASP A 137 12.53 -2.31 -3.75
N VAL A 138 12.78 -2.52 -2.46
CA VAL A 138 14.00 -2.02 -1.80
C VAL A 138 15.25 -2.78 -2.27
N VAL A 139 15.13 -4.08 -2.60
CA VAL A 139 16.29 -4.98 -2.80
C VAL A 139 16.37 -5.57 -4.19
N LYS A 140 15.31 -5.54 -4.98
CA LYS A 140 15.25 -6.18 -6.30
C LYS A 140 14.82 -5.18 -7.37
N ASN A 141 15.65 -5.01 -8.38
CA ASN A 141 15.40 -4.09 -9.47
C ASN A 141 15.45 -4.76 -10.86
N ARG A 142 15.65 -6.09 -10.92
CA ARG A 142 15.68 -6.89 -12.15
C ARG A 142 14.99 -8.23 -11.91
N TYR A 143 14.36 -8.76 -12.95
CA TYR A 143 13.61 -10.01 -12.95
C TYR A 143 14.19 -10.94 -14.00
N GLN A 144 14.53 -12.17 -13.64
CA GLN A 144 15.15 -13.13 -14.56
C GLN A 144 14.12 -13.75 -15.50
N THR A 145 12.94 -14.09 -14.97
CA THR A 145 11.88 -14.79 -15.68
C THR A 145 10.54 -14.08 -15.57
N PHE A 146 9.62 -14.38 -16.48
CA PHE A 146 8.25 -13.89 -16.41
C PHE A 146 7.53 -14.36 -15.13
N ASP A 147 7.81 -15.57 -14.68
CA ASP A 147 7.24 -16.11 -13.43
C ASP A 147 7.65 -15.28 -12.20
N GLU A 148 8.85 -14.71 -12.18
CA GLU A 148 9.27 -13.80 -11.12
C GLU A 148 8.47 -12.48 -11.13
N VAL A 149 8.13 -11.96 -12.32
CA VAL A 149 7.28 -10.78 -12.47
C VAL A 149 5.86 -11.10 -12.01
N LEU A 150 5.31 -12.25 -12.39
CA LEU A 150 4.02 -12.72 -11.90
C LEU A 150 3.99 -12.90 -10.38
N ALA A 151 5.09 -13.41 -9.80
CA ALA A 151 5.23 -13.53 -8.35
C ALA A 151 5.20 -12.16 -7.65
N TYR A 152 5.81 -11.14 -8.25
CA TYR A 152 5.71 -9.77 -7.77
C TYR A 152 4.28 -9.25 -7.87
N CYS A 153 3.57 -9.44 -8.99
CA CYS A 153 2.18 -9.00 -9.17
C CYS A 153 1.24 -9.63 -8.13
N ARG A 154 1.49 -10.87 -7.69
CA ARG A 154 0.72 -11.52 -6.62
C ARG A 154 0.80 -10.78 -5.29
N ASN A 155 1.87 -10.04 -5.04
CA ASN A 155 2.06 -9.25 -3.81
C ASN A 155 1.73 -7.76 -4.00
N SER A 156 1.96 -7.18 -5.17
CA SER A 156 1.81 -5.74 -5.42
C SER A 156 0.42 -5.34 -5.92
N ALA A 157 -0.15 -6.09 -6.86
CA ALA A 157 -1.38 -5.72 -7.56
C ALA A 157 -2.61 -6.52 -7.10
N ASN A 158 -2.49 -7.85 -7.01
CA ASN A 158 -3.64 -8.71 -6.69
C ASN A 158 -4.27 -8.39 -5.33
N PRO A 159 -3.52 -8.10 -4.25
CA PRO A 159 -4.10 -7.72 -2.98
C PRO A 159 -4.98 -6.46 -3.07
N VAL A 160 -4.66 -5.52 -3.95
CA VAL A 160 -5.45 -4.29 -4.13
C VAL A 160 -6.86 -4.61 -4.62
N GLY A 161 -6.98 -5.44 -5.66
CA GLY A 161 -8.27 -5.90 -6.17
C GLY A 161 -9.06 -6.69 -5.12
N ARG A 162 -8.39 -7.59 -4.42
CA ARG A 162 -9.00 -8.37 -3.32
C ARG A 162 -9.52 -7.48 -2.20
N LEU A 163 -8.78 -6.46 -1.78
CA LEU A 163 -9.21 -5.48 -0.77
C LEU A 163 -10.45 -4.72 -1.21
N VAL A 164 -10.53 -4.32 -2.48
CA VAL A 164 -11.72 -3.67 -3.03
C VAL A 164 -12.92 -4.62 -2.96
N LEU A 165 -12.78 -5.87 -3.43
CA LEU A 165 -13.86 -6.86 -3.37
C LEU A 165 -14.35 -7.12 -1.94
N MET A 166 -13.44 -7.23 -0.97
CA MET A 166 -13.79 -7.41 0.45
C MET A 166 -14.57 -6.21 0.99
N ILE A 167 -14.18 -4.97 0.66
CA ILE A 167 -14.92 -3.75 1.04
C ILE A 167 -16.33 -3.75 0.47
N PHE A 168 -16.52 -4.34 -0.72
CA PHE A 168 -17.86 -4.50 -1.32
C PHE A 168 -18.62 -5.74 -0.82
N GLY A 169 -18.03 -6.51 0.08
CA GLY A 169 -18.67 -7.66 0.71
C GLY A 169 -18.70 -8.92 -0.15
N VAL A 170 -17.89 -8.96 -1.21
CA VAL A 170 -17.72 -10.16 -2.04
C VAL A 170 -16.99 -11.22 -1.24
N LYS A 171 -17.50 -12.47 -1.29
CA LYS A 171 -16.97 -13.62 -0.54
C LYS A 171 -16.65 -14.82 -1.41
N ASP A 172 -17.16 -14.85 -2.63
CA ASP A 172 -16.97 -15.96 -3.55
C ASP A 172 -15.51 -15.99 -4.04
N PRO A 173 -14.79 -17.12 -3.85
CA PRO A 173 -13.40 -17.28 -4.28
C PRO A 173 -13.18 -17.04 -5.78
N GLU A 174 -14.13 -17.37 -6.63
CA GLU A 174 -14.03 -17.22 -8.08
C GLU A 174 -13.84 -15.75 -8.48
N PHE A 175 -14.55 -14.81 -7.82
CA PHE A 175 -14.35 -13.38 -8.09
C PHE A 175 -12.97 -12.88 -7.66
N PHE A 176 -12.36 -13.46 -6.64
CA PHE A 176 -10.99 -13.12 -6.28
C PHE A 176 -9.99 -13.60 -7.34
N GLU A 177 -10.20 -14.77 -7.94
CA GLU A 177 -9.36 -15.25 -9.05
C GLU A 177 -9.49 -14.35 -10.27
N TYR A 178 -10.70 -13.96 -10.66
CA TYR A 178 -10.92 -13.00 -11.77
C TYR A 178 -10.26 -11.65 -11.48
N SER A 179 -10.40 -11.15 -10.27
CA SER A 179 -9.75 -9.91 -9.84
C SER A 179 -8.23 -10.01 -9.93
N ASP A 180 -7.63 -11.12 -9.53
CA ASP A 180 -6.20 -11.34 -9.61
C ASP A 180 -5.70 -11.29 -11.06
N HIS A 181 -6.41 -11.92 -11.99
CA HIS A 181 -6.07 -11.86 -13.41
C HIS A 181 -6.15 -10.44 -13.96
N ILE A 182 -7.20 -9.68 -13.61
CA ILE A 182 -7.37 -8.29 -14.02
C ILE A 182 -6.26 -7.42 -13.44
N CYS A 183 -5.97 -7.53 -12.16
CA CYS A 183 -4.95 -6.74 -11.48
C CYS A 183 -3.54 -7.06 -12.01
N THR A 184 -3.25 -8.34 -12.26
CA THR A 184 -1.99 -8.75 -12.89
C THR A 184 -1.85 -8.14 -14.28
N ALA A 185 -2.89 -8.21 -15.12
CA ALA A 185 -2.86 -7.64 -16.47
C ALA A 185 -2.66 -6.11 -16.46
N LEU A 186 -3.34 -5.41 -15.55
CA LEU A 186 -3.18 -3.96 -15.36
C LEU A 186 -1.76 -3.62 -14.91
N GLN A 187 -1.19 -4.37 -13.97
CA GLN A 187 0.17 -4.15 -13.48
C GLN A 187 1.21 -4.38 -14.58
N LEU A 188 1.08 -5.44 -15.36
CA LEU A 188 1.95 -5.69 -16.52
C LEU A 188 1.85 -4.55 -17.54
N THR A 189 0.64 -4.03 -17.80
CA THR A 189 0.43 -2.88 -18.68
C THR A 189 1.15 -1.64 -18.15
N ASN A 190 1.07 -1.37 -16.83
CA ASN A 190 1.78 -0.25 -16.21
C ASN A 190 3.29 -0.38 -16.38
N PHE A 191 3.87 -1.56 -16.17
CA PHE A 191 5.30 -1.79 -16.37
C PHE A 191 5.75 -1.49 -17.81
N TRP A 192 4.91 -1.77 -18.79
CA TRP A 192 5.23 -1.47 -20.20
C TRP A 192 5.05 0.01 -20.55
N GLN A 193 4.10 0.69 -19.92
CA GLN A 193 3.92 2.14 -20.08
C GLN A 193 5.06 2.94 -19.44
N ASP A 194 5.53 2.49 -18.27
CA ASP A 194 6.44 3.24 -17.41
C ASP A 194 7.91 2.85 -17.58
N VAL A 195 8.27 2.05 -18.62
CA VAL A 195 9.64 1.57 -18.86
C VAL A 195 10.70 2.67 -18.75
N SER A 196 10.45 3.85 -19.34
CA SER A 196 11.40 4.96 -19.31
C SER A 196 11.55 5.58 -17.91
N VAL A 197 10.47 5.64 -17.15
CA VAL A 197 10.45 6.17 -15.77
C VAL A 197 11.12 5.18 -14.82
N ASP A 198 10.81 3.90 -14.95
CA ASP A 198 11.38 2.83 -14.14
C ASP A 198 12.89 2.67 -14.41
N LEU A 199 13.31 2.78 -15.66
CA LEU A 199 14.71 2.72 -16.03
C LEU A 199 15.52 3.87 -15.42
N ALA A 200 14.95 5.07 -15.35
CA ALA A 200 15.59 6.22 -14.67
C ALA A 200 15.80 5.96 -13.16
N LYS A 201 14.95 5.14 -12.55
CA LYS A 201 15.07 4.64 -11.17
C LYS A 201 15.90 3.35 -11.06
N ASN A 202 16.58 2.94 -12.14
CA ASN A 202 17.31 1.68 -12.22
C ASN A 202 16.44 0.44 -11.97
N ARG A 203 15.14 0.47 -12.32
CA ARG A 203 14.20 -0.64 -12.21
C ARG A 203 13.83 -1.14 -13.62
N VAL A 204 13.77 -2.46 -13.81
CA VAL A 204 13.30 -3.09 -15.06
C VAL A 204 12.43 -4.28 -14.72
N TYR A 205 11.15 -4.17 -15.04
CA TYR A 205 10.17 -5.25 -14.83
C TYR A 205 10.00 -6.17 -16.05
N ILE A 206 10.60 -5.81 -17.20
CA ILE A 206 10.68 -6.72 -18.35
C ILE A 206 11.65 -7.84 -18.01
N PRO A 207 11.24 -9.13 -18.13
CA PRO A 207 12.11 -10.25 -17.80
C PRO A 207 13.40 -10.27 -18.63
N GLU A 208 14.54 -10.56 -18.00
CA GLU A 208 15.81 -10.65 -18.73
C GLU A 208 15.80 -11.74 -19.80
N GLU A 209 15.07 -12.82 -19.59
CA GLU A 209 14.90 -13.88 -20.59
C GLU A 209 14.26 -13.36 -21.89
N ASP A 210 13.32 -12.41 -21.79
CA ASP A 210 12.65 -11.82 -22.95
C ASP A 210 13.52 -10.75 -23.61
N ILE A 211 14.21 -9.91 -22.84
CA ILE A 211 15.19 -8.95 -23.34
C ILE A 211 16.27 -9.68 -24.18
N LYS A 212 16.78 -10.81 -23.68
CA LYS A 212 17.79 -11.63 -24.37
C LYS A 212 17.25 -12.24 -25.66
N LYS A 213 15.96 -12.69 -25.69
CA LYS A 213 15.33 -13.25 -26.89
C LYS A 213 15.23 -12.23 -28.03
N ILE A 214 14.88 -10.98 -27.72
CA ILE A 214 14.70 -9.94 -28.72
C ILE A 214 15.97 -9.12 -29.00
N ARG A 215 17.09 -9.45 -28.35
CA ARG A 215 18.41 -8.79 -28.51
C ARG A 215 18.37 -7.28 -28.29
N VAL A 216 17.53 -6.81 -27.38
CA VAL A 216 17.52 -5.41 -26.96
C VAL A 216 18.51 -5.23 -25.80
N PHE A 217 19.28 -4.16 -25.85
CA PHE A 217 20.14 -3.71 -24.74
C PHE A 217 19.42 -2.56 -24.03
N ILE A 218 19.17 -2.72 -22.76
CA ILE A 218 18.54 -1.71 -21.88
C ILE A 218 19.57 -1.26 -20.83
#